data_fa9ad4aa231bc2da1c00a72658fdd6c9
#
_entry.id   fa9ad4aa231bc2da1c00a72658fdd6c9
#
_cell.length_a   1.000
_cell.length_b   1.000
_cell.length_c   1.000
_cell.angle_alpha   90.00
_cell.angle_beta   90.00
_cell.angle_gamma   90.00
#
_symmetry.space_group_name_H-M   'P 1'
#
loop_
_entity.id
_entity.type
_entity.pdbx_description
1 polymer ?
#
loop_
_entity_poly.entity_id
_entity_poly.type
_entity_poly.pdbx_seq_one_letter_code
_entity_poly.pdbx_strand_id
1 'polypeptide(L)'
;MPWRILVERPFLGDFFNTGRGEIEKFSDKTIDELVRACFAMGRVKTGALIVMEDEINLGEYIRTGIDVDAILTSQLLINIFEKNTPLHDGAVIVRGNRVVSATCYLPLSDSLALSKDLGTRHRAAVGVSEVSDSLTIIVSEETGAVSTAYKGQIEHDIDADHLRTQLKLLQNRHREPGKFELIKRRFKNGKEASKNLHK
;
A
#
# COMPACT_ATOMS: atom_id res chain seq x y z
N MET A 1 -16.52 14.42 -48.09
CA MET A 1 -17.30 14.40 -46.82
C MET A 1 -16.33 14.32 -45.68
N PRO A 2 -16.18 15.36 -44.82
CA PRO A 2 -15.20 15.35 -43.73
C PRO A 2 -15.84 14.79 -42.48
N TRP A 3 -15.16 13.85 -41.87
CA TRP A 3 -15.47 13.32 -40.52
C TRP A 3 -15.13 14.37 -39.47
N ARG A 4 -16.15 15.09 -38.98
CA ARG A 4 -16.02 15.86 -37.75
C ARG A 4 -16.30 14.90 -36.57
N ILE A 5 -15.25 14.42 -35.94
CA ILE A 5 -15.37 13.79 -34.60
C ILE A 5 -15.54 14.95 -33.63
N LEU A 6 -16.75 15.13 -33.12
CA LEU A 6 -17.03 15.91 -31.93
C LEU A 6 -16.41 15.18 -30.75
N VAL A 7 -15.25 15.63 -30.29
CA VAL A 7 -14.71 15.30 -28.96
C VAL A 7 -15.43 16.21 -27.97
N GLU A 8 -16.57 15.77 -27.48
CA GLU A 8 -17.14 16.33 -26.27
C GLU A 8 -16.23 15.98 -25.11
N ARG A 9 -15.62 17.00 -24.52
CA ARG A 9 -14.89 16.89 -23.26
C ARG A 9 -15.89 17.08 -22.10
N PRO A 10 -16.21 16.05 -21.32
CA PRO A 10 -16.71 16.25 -19.98
C PRO A 10 -15.58 15.97 -18.99
N PHE A 11 -14.70 16.94 -18.75
CA PHE A 11 -13.61 16.76 -17.78
C PHE A 11 -13.46 17.92 -16.81
N LEU A 12 -14.54 18.50 -16.36
CA LEU A 12 -14.51 19.54 -15.33
C LEU A 12 -15.61 19.41 -14.26
N GLY A 13 -16.45 18.35 -14.30
CA GLY A 13 -17.56 18.17 -13.36
C GLY A 13 -17.26 17.39 -12.10
N ASP A 14 -16.27 16.48 -12.12
CA ASP A 14 -16.02 15.57 -10.98
C ASP A 14 -15.01 16.09 -9.97
N PHE A 15 -14.43 17.27 -10.17
CA PHE A 15 -13.41 17.82 -9.26
C PHE A 15 -14.00 18.54 -8.03
N PHE A 16 -15.31 18.75 -7.94
CA PHE A 16 -15.96 19.49 -6.85
C PHE A 16 -17.02 18.72 -6.07
N ASN A 17 -17.05 17.38 -6.17
CA ASN A 17 -17.89 16.61 -5.24
C ASN A 17 -17.07 16.23 -4.01
N THR A 18 -16.56 17.25 -3.30
CA THR A 18 -16.01 17.09 -1.96
C THR A 18 -17.14 17.06 -0.94
N GLY A 19 -18.00 16.07 -1.03
CA GLY A 19 -18.66 15.54 0.16
C GLY A 19 -17.52 15.03 1.06
N ARG A 20 -17.38 15.54 2.28
CA ARG A 20 -16.46 15.06 3.31
C ARG A 20 -16.80 13.62 3.70
N GLY A 21 -16.60 12.67 2.78
CA GLY A 21 -16.38 11.26 3.06
C GLY A 21 -14.92 11.12 3.46
N GLU A 22 -14.64 10.49 4.58
CA GLU A 22 -13.30 10.10 4.99
C GLU A 22 -12.65 9.42 3.79
N ILE A 23 -11.56 10.01 3.26
CA ILE A 23 -10.84 9.48 2.12
C ILE A 23 -10.14 8.22 2.63
N GLU A 24 -10.70 7.07 2.32
CA GLU A 24 -10.01 5.80 2.55
C GLU A 24 -8.69 5.81 1.78
N LYS A 25 -7.60 5.50 2.46
CA LYS A 25 -6.27 5.49 1.86
C LYS A 25 -6.20 4.58 0.63
N PHE A 26 -6.85 3.44 0.69
CA PHE A 26 -7.10 2.52 -0.41
C PHE A 26 -8.38 1.71 -0.12
N SER A 27 -9.01 1.19 -1.17
CA SER A 27 -10.31 0.54 -1.08
C SER A 27 -10.21 -0.90 -0.58
N ASP A 28 -11.32 -1.45 -0.06
CA ASP A 28 -11.45 -2.87 0.26
C ASP A 28 -11.19 -3.76 -0.97
N LYS A 29 -11.55 -3.28 -2.17
CA LYS A 29 -11.24 -3.98 -3.42
C LYS A 29 -9.73 -4.14 -3.60
N THR A 30 -8.92 -3.13 -3.27
CA THR A 30 -7.46 -3.21 -3.33
C THR A 30 -6.91 -4.25 -2.37
N ILE A 31 -7.47 -4.34 -1.16
CA ILE A 31 -7.14 -5.40 -0.19
C ILE A 31 -7.43 -6.78 -0.78
N ASP A 32 -8.63 -6.97 -1.36
CA ASP A 32 -9.01 -8.26 -1.96
C ASP A 32 -8.11 -8.66 -3.12
N GLU A 33 -7.74 -7.70 -3.97
CA GLU A 33 -6.84 -7.94 -5.10
C GLU A 33 -5.42 -8.29 -4.64
N LEU A 34 -4.88 -7.62 -3.60
CA LEU A 34 -3.58 -7.91 -3.00
C LEU A 34 -3.56 -9.33 -2.41
N VAL A 35 -4.53 -9.64 -1.55
CA VAL A 35 -4.61 -10.97 -0.92
C VAL A 35 -4.71 -12.05 -1.98
N ARG A 36 -5.59 -11.87 -2.99
CA ARG A 36 -5.73 -12.83 -4.10
C ARG A 36 -4.42 -13.04 -4.85
N ALA A 37 -3.70 -11.96 -5.18
CA ALA A 37 -2.44 -12.03 -5.91
C ALA A 37 -1.37 -12.78 -5.10
N CYS A 38 -1.15 -12.40 -3.82
CA CYS A 38 -0.12 -12.98 -2.97
C CYS A 38 -0.31 -14.50 -2.81
N PHE A 39 -1.54 -14.94 -2.50
CA PHE A 39 -1.80 -16.37 -2.32
C PHE A 39 -1.88 -17.14 -3.64
N ALA A 40 -2.22 -16.49 -4.78
CA ALA A 40 -2.12 -17.12 -6.09
C ALA A 40 -0.65 -17.35 -6.47
N MET A 41 0.23 -16.35 -6.27
CA MET A 41 1.67 -16.46 -6.50
C MET A 41 2.32 -17.47 -5.55
N GLY A 42 1.91 -17.49 -4.27
CA GLY A 42 2.42 -18.46 -3.30
C GLY A 42 2.17 -19.92 -3.70
N ARG A 43 0.98 -20.22 -4.22
CA ARG A 43 0.64 -21.58 -4.69
C ARG A 43 1.55 -22.11 -5.80
N VAL A 44 2.07 -21.22 -6.65
CA VAL A 44 2.98 -21.58 -7.77
C VAL A 44 4.42 -21.20 -7.48
N LYS A 45 4.71 -20.77 -6.23
CA LYS A 45 6.04 -20.35 -5.77
C LYS A 45 6.66 -19.25 -6.65
N THR A 46 5.86 -18.28 -7.06
CA THR A 46 6.32 -17.06 -7.68
C THR A 46 6.70 -16.08 -6.59
N GLY A 47 7.99 -15.71 -6.51
CA GLY A 47 8.48 -14.74 -5.54
C GLY A 47 7.95 -13.33 -5.83
N ALA A 48 7.54 -12.61 -4.79
CA ALA A 48 7.06 -11.24 -4.92
C ALA A 48 7.49 -10.37 -3.74
N LEU A 49 7.68 -9.07 -4.00
CA LEU A 49 7.96 -8.05 -3.00
C LEU A 49 7.09 -6.83 -3.29
N ILE A 50 6.10 -6.58 -2.44
CA ILE A 50 5.10 -5.52 -2.63
C ILE A 50 5.14 -4.59 -1.42
N VAL A 51 5.35 -3.29 -1.67
CA VAL A 51 5.43 -2.26 -0.63
C VAL A 51 4.18 -1.38 -0.70
N MET A 52 3.39 -1.39 0.36
CA MET A 52 2.25 -0.49 0.54
C MET A 52 2.74 0.80 1.18
N GLU A 53 2.89 1.86 0.40
CA GLU A 53 3.29 3.18 0.88
C GLU A 53 2.25 3.73 1.86
N ASP A 54 2.71 4.27 3.00
CA ASP A 54 1.87 4.93 3.98
C ASP A 54 2.06 6.46 3.94
N GLU A 55 2.42 7.11 5.04
CA GLU A 55 2.63 8.58 5.11
C GLU A 55 4.00 8.98 4.58
N ILE A 56 5.02 8.16 4.85
CA ILE A 56 6.39 8.44 4.42
C ILE A 56 6.51 8.16 2.93
N ASN A 57 6.80 9.22 2.17
CA ASN A 57 6.92 9.14 0.72
C ASN A 57 8.13 8.31 0.30
N LEU A 58 7.90 7.31 -0.55
CA LEU A 58 8.93 6.41 -1.09
C LEU A 58 9.48 6.86 -2.45
N GLY A 59 9.38 8.14 -2.78
CA GLY A 59 9.77 8.70 -4.07
C GLY A 59 11.23 8.43 -4.48
N GLU A 60 12.15 8.29 -3.52
CA GLU A 60 13.54 7.93 -3.81
C GLU A 60 13.66 6.49 -4.36
N TYR A 61 12.89 5.55 -3.82
CA TYR A 61 12.86 4.17 -4.31
C TYR A 61 12.06 4.03 -5.61
N ILE A 62 10.95 4.75 -5.75
CA ILE A 62 10.13 4.80 -6.97
C ILE A 62 11.00 5.17 -8.18
N ARG A 63 11.89 6.17 -8.05
CA ARG A 63 12.77 6.62 -9.13
C ARG A 63 13.81 5.59 -9.58
N THR A 64 14.05 4.55 -8.80
CA THR A 64 14.97 3.47 -9.18
C THR A 64 14.30 2.42 -10.08
N GLY A 65 12.98 2.41 -10.10
CA GLY A 65 12.18 1.42 -10.82
C GLY A 65 11.65 1.94 -12.16
N ILE A 66 10.71 1.19 -12.70
CA ILE A 66 10.00 1.47 -13.96
C ILE A 66 8.60 1.94 -13.60
N ASP A 67 8.20 3.11 -14.10
CA ASP A 67 6.87 3.66 -13.90
C ASP A 67 5.80 2.74 -14.52
N VAL A 68 4.79 2.39 -13.72
CA VAL A 68 3.65 1.56 -14.15
C VAL A 68 2.37 2.38 -14.17
N ASP A 69 2.14 3.15 -13.13
CA ASP A 69 0.97 4.03 -12.92
C ASP A 69 -0.37 3.40 -13.33
N ALA A 70 -0.67 2.21 -12.85
CA ALA A 70 -1.86 1.45 -13.18
C ALA A 70 -2.72 1.14 -11.96
N ILE A 71 -4.03 0.97 -12.15
CA ILE A 71 -4.94 0.48 -11.10
C ILE A 71 -4.49 -0.91 -10.67
N LEU A 72 -4.36 -1.11 -9.35
CA LEU A 72 -3.97 -2.39 -8.80
C LEU A 72 -5.05 -3.45 -9.03
N THR A 73 -4.65 -4.53 -9.67
CA THR A 73 -5.44 -5.76 -9.82
C THR A 73 -4.56 -6.98 -9.55
N SER A 74 -5.16 -8.08 -9.13
CA SER A 74 -4.43 -9.33 -8.91
C SER A 74 -3.74 -9.82 -10.17
N GLN A 75 -4.39 -9.67 -11.34
CA GLN A 75 -3.82 -10.04 -12.63
C GLN A 75 -2.58 -9.21 -12.97
N LEU A 76 -2.62 -7.89 -12.72
CA LEU A 76 -1.47 -7.02 -12.96
C LEU A 76 -0.28 -7.45 -12.10
N LEU A 77 -0.48 -7.67 -10.79
CA LEU A 77 0.59 -8.10 -9.90
C LEU A 77 1.18 -9.46 -10.30
N ILE A 78 0.33 -10.44 -10.62
CA ILE A 78 0.78 -11.76 -11.08
C ILE A 78 1.62 -11.62 -12.36
N ASN A 79 1.21 -10.78 -13.32
CA ASN A 79 1.97 -10.57 -14.56
C ASN A 79 3.29 -9.81 -14.33
N ILE A 80 3.34 -8.86 -13.39
CA ILE A 80 4.57 -8.15 -13.03
C ILE A 80 5.59 -9.15 -12.48
N PHE A 81 5.19 -10.04 -11.56
CA PHE A 81 6.09 -10.98 -10.90
C PHE A 81 6.30 -12.30 -11.66
N GLU A 82 5.69 -12.43 -12.86
CA GLU A 82 5.93 -13.60 -13.72
C GLU A 82 7.42 -13.72 -14.06
N LYS A 83 7.98 -14.92 -13.85
CA LYS A 83 9.42 -15.17 -14.05
C LYS A 83 9.85 -14.87 -15.49
N ASN A 84 11.06 -14.36 -15.62
CA ASN A 84 11.68 -14.00 -16.90
C ASN A 84 11.00 -12.82 -17.63
N THR A 85 10.21 -12.01 -16.94
CA THR A 85 9.70 -10.74 -17.48
C THR A 85 10.61 -9.57 -17.06
N PRO A 86 10.63 -8.44 -17.77
CA PRO A 86 11.46 -7.29 -17.38
C PRO A 86 11.09 -6.67 -16.04
N LEU A 87 9.89 -6.92 -15.51
CA LEU A 87 9.35 -6.26 -14.31
C LEU A 87 9.44 -7.09 -13.02
N HIS A 88 9.87 -8.37 -13.11
CA HIS A 88 9.75 -9.31 -11.96
C HIS A 88 10.83 -9.15 -10.90
N ASP A 89 11.99 -8.58 -11.26
CA ASP A 89 13.11 -8.42 -10.32
C ASP A 89 13.05 -7.07 -9.62
N GLY A 90 13.00 -7.10 -8.31
CA GLY A 90 12.84 -5.91 -7.45
C GLY A 90 11.47 -5.82 -6.78
N ALA A 91 11.18 -4.65 -6.25
CA ALA A 91 9.93 -4.38 -5.52
C ALA A 91 8.90 -3.65 -6.39
N VAL A 92 7.64 -3.93 -6.12
CA VAL A 92 6.50 -3.13 -6.58
C VAL A 92 6.10 -2.17 -5.47
N ILE A 93 5.99 -0.87 -5.78
CA ILE A 93 5.48 0.14 -4.85
C ILE A 93 4.04 0.49 -5.22
N VAL A 94 3.19 0.38 -4.21
CA VAL A 94 1.75 0.68 -4.30
C VAL A 94 1.45 1.92 -3.46
N ARG A 95 0.77 2.89 -4.08
CA ARG A 95 0.24 4.09 -3.41
C ARG A 95 -1.26 4.16 -3.63
N GLY A 96 -2.00 4.15 -2.54
CA GLY A 96 -3.46 4.10 -2.62
C GLY A 96 -3.95 2.85 -3.37
N ASN A 97 -4.71 3.06 -4.42
CA ASN A 97 -5.27 1.98 -5.26
C ASN A 97 -4.43 1.70 -6.52
N ARG A 98 -3.20 2.20 -6.60
CA ARG A 98 -2.40 2.12 -7.82
C ARG A 98 -1.03 1.48 -7.57
N VAL A 99 -0.61 0.66 -8.52
CA VAL A 99 0.79 0.28 -8.69
C VAL A 99 1.50 1.48 -9.32
N VAL A 100 2.43 2.09 -8.58
CA VAL A 100 3.14 3.29 -9.05
C VAL A 100 4.36 2.90 -9.88
N SER A 101 5.17 1.97 -9.36
CA SER A 101 6.41 1.55 -10.00
C SER A 101 6.70 0.07 -9.71
N ALA A 102 7.45 -0.57 -10.58
CA ALA A 102 7.97 -1.94 -10.43
C ALA A 102 9.49 -1.95 -10.56
N THR A 103 10.14 -3.08 -10.24
CA THR A 103 11.62 -3.21 -10.25
C THR A 103 12.34 -2.20 -9.37
N CYS A 104 11.69 -1.72 -8.30
CA CYS A 104 12.31 -0.76 -7.39
C CYS A 104 13.38 -1.42 -6.54
N TYR A 105 14.52 -0.74 -6.37
CA TYR A 105 15.59 -1.16 -5.46
C TYR A 105 15.32 -0.61 -4.06
N LEU A 106 15.36 -1.50 -3.07
CA LEU A 106 15.14 -1.18 -1.67
C LEU A 106 16.41 -1.41 -0.85
N PRO A 107 16.59 -0.71 0.29
CA PRO A 107 17.68 -0.98 1.21
C PRO A 107 17.56 -2.38 1.80
N LEU A 108 18.69 -3.05 1.97
CA LEU A 108 18.74 -4.33 2.66
C LEU A 108 19.00 -4.11 4.15
N SER A 109 18.26 -4.79 5.01
CA SER A 109 18.54 -4.76 6.44
C SER A 109 19.85 -5.49 6.77
N ASP A 110 20.69 -4.84 7.57
CA ASP A 110 21.91 -5.42 8.12
C ASP A 110 21.71 -6.04 9.50
N SER A 111 20.45 -6.18 9.95
CA SER A 111 20.11 -6.69 11.27
C SER A 111 20.62 -8.12 11.46
N LEU A 112 21.43 -8.32 12.51
CA LEU A 112 21.92 -9.64 12.92
C LEU A 112 20.82 -10.51 13.54
N ALA A 113 19.68 -9.93 13.90
CA ALA A 113 18.52 -10.66 14.43
C ALA A 113 17.77 -11.43 13.33
N LEU A 114 18.00 -11.12 12.06
CA LEU A 114 17.41 -11.83 10.95
C LEU A 114 18.13 -13.16 10.71
N SER A 115 17.36 -14.24 10.50
CA SER A 115 17.94 -15.53 10.10
C SER A 115 18.79 -15.38 8.86
N LYS A 116 19.93 -16.10 8.84
CA LYS A 116 20.84 -16.15 7.67
C LYS A 116 20.19 -16.81 6.45
N ASP A 117 19.16 -17.61 6.68
CA ASP A 117 18.43 -18.34 5.63
C ASP A 117 17.42 -17.45 4.88
N LEU A 118 17.22 -16.19 5.34
CA LEU A 118 16.34 -15.24 4.66
C LEU A 118 16.99 -14.71 3.38
N GLY A 119 16.28 -14.90 2.25
CA GLY A 119 16.70 -14.39 0.96
C GLY A 119 16.65 -12.86 0.86
N THR A 120 17.17 -12.35 -0.26
CA THR A 120 17.30 -10.90 -0.52
C THR A 120 15.99 -10.13 -0.40
N ARG A 121 14.84 -10.70 -0.88
CA ARG A 121 13.52 -10.07 -0.77
C ARG A 121 13.08 -9.85 0.67
N HIS A 122 13.35 -10.81 1.56
CA HIS A 122 13.03 -10.67 2.98
C HIS A 122 13.88 -9.56 3.63
N ARG A 123 15.19 -9.52 3.34
CA ARG A 123 16.08 -8.47 3.83
C ARG A 123 15.70 -7.10 3.30
N ALA A 124 15.27 -6.99 2.04
CA ALA A 124 14.78 -5.76 1.45
C ALA A 124 13.47 -5.29 2.11
N ALA A 125 12.55 -6.23 2.38
CA ALA A 125 11.30 -5.93 3.06
C ALA A 125 11.52 -5.35 4.46
N VAL A 126 12.40 -5.97 5.25
CA VAL A 126 12.75 -5.46 6.57
C VAL A 126 13.45 -4.11 6.42
N GLY A 127 14.44 -3.99 5.52
CA GLY A 127 15.22 -2.75 5.33
C GLY A 127 14.35 -1.54 4.99
N VAL A 128 13.39 -1.65 4.07
CA VAL A 128 12.48 -0.53 3.78
C VAL A 128 11.55 -0.25 4.96
N SER A 129 11.13 -1.28 5.72
CA SER A 129 10.26 -1.10 6.88
C SER A 129 10.97 -0.50 8.10
N GLU A 130 12.31 -0.51 8.15
CA GLU A 130 13.12 0.17 9.17
C GLU A 130 13.15 1.68 8.97
N VAL A 131 13.10 2.14 7.71
CA VAL A 131 13.25 3.55 7.33
C VAL A 131 11.94 4.20 6.90
N SER A 132 10.84 3.45 6.89
CA SER A 132 9.52 3.94 6.51
C SER A 132 8.42 3.36 7.40
N ASP A 133 7.21 3.86 7.22
CA ASP A 133 6.00 3.35 7.87
C ASP A 133 5.19 2.41 6.95
N SER A 134 5.80 1.99 5.83
CA SER A 134 5.19 1.10 4.85
C SER A 134 4.95 -0.30 5.42
N LEU A 135 3.89 -0.95 4.96
CA LEU A 135 3.70 -2.39 5.12
C LEU A 135 4.24 -3.10 3.87
N THR A 136 5.21 -3.98 4.06
CA THR A 136 5.82 -4.72 2.95
C THR A 136 5.38 -6.17 2.99
N ILE A 137 4.90 -6.69 1.87
CA ILE A 137 4.41 -8.06 1.70
C ILE A 137 5.43 -8.83 0.88
N ILE A 138 5.80 -10.02 1.33
CA ILE A 138 6.75 -10.91 0.69
C ILE A 138 6.06 -12.22 0.35
N VAL A 139 6.25 -12.73 -0.86
CA VAL A 139 5.93 -14.11 -1.25
C VAL A 139 7.23 -14.84 -1.51
N SER A 140 7.46 -15.94 -0.78
CA SER A 140 8.67 -16.74 -0.93
C SER A 140 8.64 -17.58 -2.22
N GLU A 141 9.68 -17.51 -3.02
CA GLU A 141 9.84 -18.37 -4.21
C GLU A 141 10.26 -19.81 -3.87
N GLU A 142 10.74 -20.02 -2.64
CA GLU A 142 11.17 -21.35 -2.19
C GLU A 142 10.02 -22.14 -1.58
N THR A 143 9.26 -21.49 -0.68
CA THR A 143 8.20 -22.14 0.11
C THR A 143 6.80 -21.81 -0.40
N GLY A 144 6.61 -20.64 -1.02
CA GLY A 144 5.31 -20.07 -1.35
C GLY A 144 4.63 -19.37 -0.16
N ALA A 145 5.28 -19.37 1.02
CA ALA A 145 4.76 -18.70 2.20
C ALA A 145 4.66 -17.18 1.98
N VAL A 146 3.59 -16.59 2.52
CA VAL A 146 3.39 -15.14 2.55
C VAL A 146 3.87 -14.62 3.89
N SER A 147 4.67 -13.55 3.86
CA SER A 147 5.20 -12.88 5.05
C SER A 147 4.97 -11.39 4.93
N THR A 148 5.00 -10.67 6.06
CA THR A 148 4.91 -9.21 6.08
C THR A 148 6.04 -8.62 6.92
N ALA A 149 6.51 -7.42 6.52
CA ALA A 149 7.47 -6.64 7.30
C ALA A 149 6.89 -5.25 7.61
N TYR A 150 7.04 -4.84 8.86
CA TYR A 150 6.58 -3.55 9.36
C TYR A 150 7.46 -3.08 10.53
N LYS A 151 7.94 -1.84 10.48
CA LYS A 151 8.79 -1.23 11.52
C LYS A 151 9.99 -2.12 11.93
N GLY A 152 10.69 -2.68 10.94
CA GLY A 152 11.86 -3.53 11.16
C GLY A 152 11.55 -4.93 11.68
N GLN A 153 10.30 -5.30 11.83
CA GLN A 153 9.88 -6.63 12.27
C GLN A 153 9.25 -7.39 11.11
N ILE A 154 9.48 -8.69 11.08
CA ILE A 154 8.93 -9.60 10.07
C ILE A 154 8.03 -10.64 10.73
N GLU A 155 6.84 -10.85 10.15
CA GLU A 155 5.96 -11.96 10.47
C GLU A 155 5.96 -12.95 9.32
N HIS A 156 6.28 -14.20 9.62
CA HIS A 156 6.40 -15.26 8.63
C HIS A 156 5.13 -16.10 8.54
N ASP A 157 4.90 -16.64 7.33
CA ASP A 157 3.88 -17.66 7.03
C ASP A 157 2.48 -17.27 7.53
N ILE A 158 2.06 -16.06 7.19
CA ILE A 158 0.74 -15.56 7.55
C ILE A 158 -0.34 -16.08 6.59
N ASP A 159 -1.55 -16.28 7.09
CA ASP A 159 -2.69 -16.65 6.27
C ASP A 159 -3.38 -15.43 5.62
N ALA A 160 -4.39 -15.72 4.77
CA ALA A 160 -5.10 -14.69 4.02
C ALA A 160 -5.89 -13.73 4.92
N ASP A 161 -6.46 -14.23 6.03
CA ASP A 161 -7.25 -13.43 6.94
C ASP A 161 -6.36 -12.52 7.79
N HIS A 162 -5.18 -13.01 8.16
CA HIS A 162 -4.17 -12.21 8.85
C HIS A 162 -3.65 -11.08 7.96
N LEU A 163 -3.27 -11.38 6.70
CA LEU A 163 -2.85 -10.35 5.73
C LEU A 163 -3.96 -9.30 5.52
N ARG A 164 -5.21 -9.73 5.37
CA ARG A 164 -6.37 -8.85 5.26
C ARG A 164 -6.50 -7.93 6.48
N THR A 165 -6.32 -8.47 7.66
CA THR A 165 -6.39 -7.72 8.92
C THR A 165 -5.30 -6.66 8.99
N GLN A 166 -4.06 -6.99 8.65
CA GLN A 166 -2.95 -6.02 8.63
C GLN A 166 -3.19 -4.90 7.61
N LEU A 167 -3.67 -5.23 6.41
CA LEU A 167 -4.02 -4.24 5.38
C LEU A 167 -5.17 -3.34 5.84
N LYS A 168 -6.18 -3.87 6.52
CA LYS A 168 -7.27 -3.06 7.11
C LYS A 168 -6.77 -2.16 8.23
N LEU A 169 -5.85 -2.60 9.05
CA LEU A 169 -5.21 -1.75 10.06
C LEU A 169 -4.44 -0.60 9.40
N LEU A 170 -3.69 -0.86 8.32
CA LEU A 170 -3.02 0.17 7.55
C LEU A 170 -4.00 1.17 6.92
N GLN A 171 -5.08 0.67 6.31
CA GLN A 171 -6.15 1.47 5.70
C GLN A 171 -6.79 2.44 6.71
N ASN A 172 -7.02 1.97 7.95
CA ASN A 172 -7.75 2.68 8.98
C ASN A 172 -6.88 3.56 9.89
N ARG A 173 -5.55 3.55 9.75
CA ARG A 173 -4.65 4.35 10.62
C ARG A 173 -4.99 5.83 10.66
N HIS A 174 -5.57 6.38 9.60
CA HIS A 174 -5.97 7.78 9.50
C HIS A 174 -7.40 8.06 10.01
N ARG A 175 -8.14 7.03 10.45
CA ARG A 175 -9.46 7.18 11.06
C ARG A 175 -9.41 7.62 12.51
N GLU A 176 -8.26 7.63 13.16
CA GLU A 176 -8.14 8.32 14.44
C GLU A 176 -8.29 9.82 14.20
N PRO A 177 -9.27 10.49 14.84
CA PRO A 177 -9.44 11.93 14.69
C PRO A 177 -8.14 12.59 15.11
N GLY A 178 -7.44 13.20 14.14
CA GLY A 178 -6.20 13.88 14.39
C GLY A 178 -6.38 14.87 15.54
N LYS A 179 -5.35 15.17 16.30
CA LYS A 179 -5.37 16.10 17.44
C LYS A 179 -6.16 17.39 17.15
N PHE A 180 -6.28 17.79 15.88
CA PHE A 180 -7.04 18.95 15.41
C PHE A 180 -8.57 18.77 15.53
N GLU A 181 -9.10 17.56 15.30
CA GLU A 181 -10.54 17.27 15.49
C GLU A 181 -10.90 17.19 16.98
N LEU A 182 -10.00 16.63 17.80
CA LEU A 182 -10.16 16.64 19.26
C LEU A 182 -10.18 18.07 19.82
N ILE A 183 -9.33 18.96 19.29
CA ILE A 183 -9.31 20.38 19.64
C ILE A 183 -10.61 21.07 19.17
N LYS A 184 -11.07 20.84 17.95
CA LYS A 184 -12.36 21.38 17.46
C LYS A 184 -13.55 20.89 18.27
N ARG A 185 -13.61 19.61 18.66
CA ARG A 185 -14.66 19.08 19.56
C ARG A 185 -14.62 19.75 20.94
N ARG A 186 -13.42 19.96 21.50
CA ARG A 186 -13.24 20.66 22.79
C ARG A 186 -13.73 22.11 22.74
N PHE A 187 -13.44 22.84 21.65
CA PHE A 187 -13.90 24.21 21.45
C PHE A 187 -15.42 24.31 21.16
N LYS A 188 -16.02 23.31 20.51
CA LYS A 188 -17.45 23.27 20.27
C LYS A 188 -18.24 23.02 21.56
N ASN A 189 -17.78 22.07 22.37
CA ASN A 189 -18.37 21.76 23.67
C ASN A 189 -18.22 22.92 24.69
N GLY A 190 -17.09 23.65 24.63
CA GLY A 190 -16.87 24.84 25.47
C GLY A 190 -17.83 26.02 25.14
N LYS A 191 -18.20 26.19 23.85
CA LYS A 191 -19.17 27.21 23.43
C LYS A 191 -20.63 26.87 23.79
N GLU A 192 -21.01 25.60 23.85
CA GLU A 192 -22.34 25.17 24.28
C GLU A 192 -22.51 25.27 25.80
N ALA A 193 -21.45 24.96 26.56
CA ALA A 193 -21.46 25.14 28.01
C ALA A 193 -21.56 26.61 28.42
N SER A 194 -20.92 27.53 27.70
CA SER A 194 -21.02 28.99 27.98
C SER A 194 -22.38 29.59 27.63
N LYS A 195 -23.12 29.01 26.68
CA LYS A 195 -24.48 29.46 26.34
C LYS A 195 -25.56 29.07 27.37
N ASN A 196 -25.31 28.02 28.14
CA ASN A 196 -26.25 27.53 29.16
C ASN A 196 -26.06 28.20 30.53
N LEU A 197 -25.06 29.05 30.72
CA LEU A 197 -24.79 29.79 31.96
C LEU A 197 -25.41 31.21 31.94
N HIS A 198 -26.03 31.61 30.83
CA HIS A 198 -26.70 32.94 30.67
C HIS A 198 -28.19 32.81 30.33
N LYS A 199 -28.85 31.75 30.82
CA LYS A 199 -30.32 31.66 30.87
C LYS A 199 -30.82 31.53 32.27
#